data_7fa55c094bedffde17a358464a789e8c
#
_entry.id   7fa55c094bedffde17a358464a789e8c
#
_cell.length_a   1.000
_cell.length_b   1.000
_cell.length_c   1.000
_cell.angle_alpha   90.00
_cell.angle_beta   90.00
_cell.angle_gamma   90.00
#
_symmetry.space_group_name_H-M   'P 1'
#
loop_
_entity.id
_entity.type
_entity.pdbx_description
1 polymer ?
#
loop_
_entity_poly.entity_id
_entity_poly.type
_entity_poly.pdbx_seq_one_letter_code
_entity_poly.pdbx_strand_id
1 'polypeptide(L)'
;IESVVEIKCPRVAGHYEVISTKEVKTAYYYQMLAQSFIVGTKTCEFVSYCEEVPFDHQLVVLTHKFDNSEREALIEKVDRFNTLIEIEKEKLMKTDTWVQFNE
;
A
#
# COMPACT_ATOMS: atom_id res chain seq x y z
N ILE A 1 -4.00 19.30 2.15
CA ILE A 1 -3.08 18.39 1.46
C ILE A 1 -3.64 18.05 0.10
N GLU A 2 -2.91 18.38 -0.95
CA GLU A 2 -3.36 18.15 -2.32
C GLU A 2 -3.12 16.72 -2.78
N SER A 3 -1.99 16.14 -2.39
CA SER A 3 -1.64 14.78 -2.77
C SER A 3 -0.66 14.15 -1.81
N VAL A 4 -0.56 12.84 -1.87
CA VAL A 4 0.49 12.05 -1.21
C VAL A 4 1.49 11.63 -2.27
N VAL A 5 2.76 11.66 -1.95
CA VAL A 5 3.83 11.22 -2.86
C VAL A 5 4.49 9.98 -2.26
N GLU A 6 4.52 8.90 -3.03
CA GLU A 6 5.22 7.66 -2.67
C GLU A 6 6.40 7.49 -3.60
N ILE A 7 7.61 7.49 -3.05
CA ILE A 7 8.85 7.41 -3.83
C ILE A 7 9.46 6.03 -3.65
N LYS A 8 9.78 5.37 -4.75
CA LYS A 8 10.50 4.12 -4.78
C LYS A 8 11.74 4.24 -5.66
N CYS A 9 12.82 3.61 -5.23
CA CYS A 9 14.09 3.61 -5.96
C CYS A 9 14.44 2.16 -6.32
N PRO A 10 13.76 1.57 -7.30
CA PRO A 10 13.99 0.18 -7.69
C PRO A 10 15.29 0.03 -8.45
N ARG A 11 15.69 -1.22 -8.65
CA ARG A 11 16.78 -1.54 -9.57
C ARG A 11 16.31 -1.35 -11.01
N VAL A 12 17.27 -1.43 -11.95
CA VAL A 12 17.03 -1.15 -13.37
C VAL A 12 15.82 -1.93 -13.93
N ALA A 13 15.74 -3.23 -13.68
CA ALA A 13 14.65 -4.06 -14.22
C ALA A 13 13.28 -3.61 -13.68
N GLY A 14 13.17 -3.36 -12.37
CA GLY A 14 11.94 -2.89 -11.76
C GLY A 14 11.53 -1.52 -12.24
N HIS A 15 12.50 -0.64 -12.45
CA HIS A 15 12.24 0.71 -12.97
C HIS A 15 11.70 0.66 -14.40
N TYR A 16 12.31 -0.14 -15.27
CA TYR A 16 11.83 -0.31 -16.64
C TYR A 16 10.48 -0.99 -16.72
N GLU A 17 10.16 -1.86 -15.79
CA GLU A 17 8.82 -2.44 -15.69
C GLU A 17 7.77 -1.33 -15.44
N VAL A 18 8.04 -0.39 -14.54
CA VAL A 18 7.15 0.75 -14.30
C VAL A 18 7.00 1.60 -15.57
N ILE A 19 8.10 1.87 -16.27
CA ILE A 19 8.05 2.65 -17.52
C ILE A 19 7.20 1.97 -18.57
N SER A 20 7.36 0.66 -18.74
CA SER A 20 6.69 -0.08 -19.81
C SER A 20 5.22 -0.37 -19.52
N THR A 21 4.88 -0.71 -18.28
CA THR A 21 3.50 -1.05 -17.91
C THR A 21 2.70 0.17 -17.50
N LYS A 22 3.35 1.20 -16.96
CA LYS A 22 2.71 2.38 -16.35
C LYS A 22 1.76 1.97 -15.23
N GLU A 23 2.08 0.87 -14.55
CA GLU A 23 1.29 0.33 -13.47
C GLU A 23 2.11 0.25 -12.18
N VAL A 24 1.43 0.38 -11.06
CA VAL A 24 2.01 0.28 -9.73
C VAL A 24 1.72 -1.12 -9.19
N LYS A 25 2.72 -1.75 -8.54
CA LYS A 25 2.52 -3.05 -7.90
C LYS A 25 1.39 -2.99 -6.88
N THR A 26 0.63 -4.08 -6.76
CA THR A 26 -0.53 -4.16 -5.87
C THR A 26 -0.20 -3.75 -4.43
N ALA A 27 0.95 -4.18 -3.91
CA ALA A 27 1.35 -3.81 -2.55
C ALA A 27 1.53 -2.29 -2.39
N TYR A 28 2.12 -1.63 -3.38
CA TYR A 28 2.30 -0.18 -3.36
C TYR A 28 0.97 0.55 -3.56
N TYR A 29 0.09 0.00 -4.38
CA TYR A 29 -1.25 0.54 -4.57
C TYR A 29 -2.01 0.64 -3.25
N TYR A 30 -2.04 -0.42 -2.48
CA TYR A 30 -2.72 -0.41 -1.18
C TYR A 30 -2.05 0.49 -0.17
N GLN A 31 -0.73 0.60 -0.21
CA GLN A 31 0.02 1.54 0.63
C GLN A 31 -0.39 2.99 0.33
N MET A 32 -0.45 3.34 -0.96
CA MET A 32 -0.85 4.66 -1.41
C MET A 32 -2.30 4.98 -1.05
N LEU A 33 -3.19 4.00 -1.23
CA LEU A 33 -4.60 4.14 -0.90
C LEU A 33 -4.80 4.39 0.59
N ALA A 34 -4.13 3.62 1.44
CA ALA A 34 -4.21 3.77 2.89
C ALA A 34 -3.67 5.13 3.34
N GLN A 35 -2.51 5.55 2.81
CA GLN A 35 -1.93 6.86 3.13
C GLN A 35 -2.86 8.00 2.72
N SER A 36 -3.43 7.92 1.53
CA SER A 36 -4.36 8.93 1.02
C SER A 36 -5.61 9.03 1.89
N PHE A 37 -6.12 7.89 2.32
CA PHE A 37 -7.28 7.84 3.21
C PHE A 37 -6.97 8.51 4.55
N ILE A 38 -5.82 8.20 5.15
CA ILE A 38 -5.43 8.73 6.47
C ILE A 38 -5.28 10.25 6.43
N VAL A 39 -4.64 10.79 5.40
CA VAL A 39 -4.41 12.24 5.32
C VAL A 39 -5.57 13.00 4.70
N GLY A 40 -6.58 12.31 4.16
CA GLY A 40 -7.79 12.94 3.63
C GLY A 40 -7.67 13.49 2.22
N THR A 41 -6.80 12.92 1.38
CA THR A 41 -6.70 13.28 -0.04
C THR A 41 -7.12 12.12 -0.92
N LYS A 42 -7.53 12.41 -2.15
CA LYS A 42 -7.88 11.41 -3.15
C LYS A 42 -6.78 11.20 -4.19
N THR A 43 -5.72 11.97 -4.14
CA THR A 43 -4.67 11.95 -5.15
C THR A 43 -3.37 11.47 -4.55
N CYS A 44 -2.71 10.55 -5.24
CA CYS A 44 -1.37 10.08 -4.89
C CYS A 44 -0.50 10.09 -6.13
N GLU A 45 0.75 10.47 -5.96
CA GLU A 45 1.75 10.40 -7.02
C GLU A 45 2.75 9.31 -6.67
N PHE A 46 2.90 8.34 -7.56
CA PHE A 46 3.90 7.30 -7.45
C PHE A 46 5.12 7.72 -8.25
N VAL A 47 6.26 7.84 -7.58
CA VAL A 47 7.52 8.26 -8.20
C VAL A 47 8.48 7.09 -8.18
N SER A 48 8.97 6.70 -9.36
CA SER A 48 10.04 5.71 -9.50
C SER A 48 11.30 6.42 -9.98
N TYR A 49 12.40 6.21 -9.26
CA TYR A 49 13.69 6.82 -9.59
C TYR A 49 14.77 5.76 -9.65
N CYS A 50 15.60 5.82 -10.70
CA CYS A 50 16.75 4.94 -10.85
C CYS A 50 17.88 5.72 -11.52
N GLU A 51 18.98 5.91 -10.81
CA GLU A 51 20.13 6.66 -11.34
C GLU A 51 20.98 5.87 -12.32
N GLU A 52 20.83 4.54 -12.37
CA GLU A 52 21.64 3.66 -13.20
C GLU A 52 21.17 3.60 -14.67
N VAL A 53 20.06 4.25 -14.99
CA VAL A 53 19.52 4.31 -16.37
C VAL A 53 19.85 5.67 -16.99
N PRO A 54 19.72 5.80 -18.34
CA PRO A 54 19.94 7.09 -19.00
C PRO A 54 19.10 8.20 -18.39
N PHE A 55 19.65 9.41 -18.39
CA PHE A 55 19.07 10.57 -17.72
C PHE A 55 17.59 10.78 -18.03
N ASP A 56 17.18 10.64 -19.29
CA ASP A 56 15.80 10.86 -19.72
C ASP A 56 14.83 9.82 -19.16
N HIS A 57 15.33 8.70 -18.62
CA HIS A 57 14.52 7.61 -18.10
C HIS A 57 14.55 7.52 -16.58
N GLN A 58 15.35 8.36 -15.91
CA GLN A 58 15.61 8.19 -14.48
C GLN A 58 14.40 8.43 -13.59
N LEU A 59 13.56 9.39 -13.96
CA LEU A 59 12.42 9.79 -13.13
C LEU A 59 11.10 9.51 -13.86
N VAL A 60 10.24 8.75 -13.20
CA VAL A 60 8.89 8.45 -13.70
C VAL A 60 7.89 8.81 -12.63
N VAL A 61 6.86 9.56 -13.01
CA VAL A 61 5.78 9.94 -12.09
C VAL A 61 4.46 9.43 -12.65
N LEU A 62 3.76 8.63 -11.84
CA LEU A 62 2.43 8.13 -12.17
C LEU A 62 1.44 8.71 -11.17
N THR A 63 0.45 9.45 -11.67
CA THR A 63 -0.57 10.05 -10.81
C THR A 63 -1.79 9.15 -10.76
N HIS A 64 -2.25 8.85 -9.56
CA HIS A 64 -3.47 8.07 -9.36
C HIS A 64 -4.46 8.88 -8.53
N LYS A 65 -5.72 8.88 -8.99
CA LYS A 65 -6.80 9.54 -8.29
C LYS A 65 -7.79 8.48 -7.82
N PHE A 66 -7.91 8.31 -6.50
CA PHE A 66 -8.78 7.31 -5.91
C PHE A 66 -10.23 7.77 -5.93
N ASP A 67 -11.14 6.87 -6.31
CA ASP A 67 -12.57 7.14 -6.21
C ASP A 67 -13.13 6.63 -4.88
N ASN A 68 -14.41 6.90 -4.64
CA ASN A 68 -15.07 6.51 -3.41
C ASN A 68 -15.18 4.98 -3.29
N SER A 69 -15.35 4.26 -4.40
CA SER A 69 -15.47 2.80 -4.37
C SER A 69 -14.16 2.13 -3.94
N GLU A 70 -13.02 2.67 -4.34
CA GLU A 70 -11.70 2.19 -3.89
C GLU A 70 -11.53 2.36 -2.38
N ARG A 71 -11.95 3.50 -1.86
CA ARG A 71 -11.86 3.81 -0.42
C ARG A 71 -12.81 2.93 0.39
N GLU A 72 -14.03 2.74 -0.09
CA GLU A 72 -15.01 1.86 0.57
C GLU A 72 -14.53 0.41 0.60
N ALA A 73 -13.92 -0.06 -0.48
CA ALA A 73 -13.34 -1.39 -0.54
C ALA A 73 -12.22 -1.57 0.49
N LEU A 74 -11.39 -0.55 0.70
CA LEU A 74 -10.35 -0.58 1.73
C LEU A 74 -10.97 -0.68 3.12
N ILE A 75 -11.97 0.15 3.42
CA ILE A 75 -12.66 0.13 4.72
C ILE A 75 -13.26 -1.24 4.99
N GLU A 76 -13.91 -1.83 4.01
CA GLU A 76 -14.50 -3.17 4.14
C GLU A 76 -13.43 -4.23 4.46
N LYS A 77 -12.29 -4.17 3.78
CA LYS A 77 -11.18 -5.11 4.03
C LYS A 77 -10.61 -4.95 5.43
N VAL A 78 -10.45 -3.72 5.89
CA VAL A 78 -9.94 -3.44 7.24
C VAL A 78 -10.91 -3.94 8.30
N ASP A 79 -12.20 -3.70 8.12
CA ASP A 79 -13.23 -4.15 9.06
C ASP A 79 -13.27 -5.67 9.13
N ARG A 80 -13.18 -6.34 7.98
CA ARG A 80 -13.15 -7.80 7.92
C ARG A 80 -11.92 -8.36 8.62
N PHE A 81 -10.76 -7.74 8.40
CA PHE A 81 -9.52 -8.15 9.04
C PHE A 81 -9.60 -7.98 10.57
N ASN A 82 -10.15 -6.87 11.04
CA ASN A 82 -10.33 -6.62 12.48
C ASN A 82 -11.27 -7.64 13.11
N THR A 83 -12.33 -8.02 12.42
CA THR A 83 -13.26 -9.06 12.89
C THR A 83 -12.55 -10.40 13.04
N LEU A 84 -11.72 -10.77 12.05
CA LEU A 84 -10.96 -12.02 12.11
C LEU A 84 -9.97 -12.03 13.27
N ILE A 85 -9.31 -10.89 13.53
CA ILE A 85 -8.38 -10.76 14.65
C ILE A 85 -9.13 -10.98 15.97
N GLU A 86 -10.29 -10.40 16.16
CA GLU A 86 -11.06 -10.57 17.37
C GLU A 86 -11.49 -12.02 17.59
N ILE A 87 -11.87 -12.72 16.52
CA ILE A 87 -12.21 -14.14 16.60
C ILE A 87 -10.99 -14.96 17.04
N GLU A 88 -9.82 -14.70 16.45
CA GLU A 88 -8.60 -15.43 16.80
C GLU A 88 -8.14 -15.15 18.24
N LYS A 89 -8.28 -13.90 18.69
CA LYS A 89 -7.96 -13.54 20.07
C LYS A 89 -8.82 -14.34 21.06
N GLU A 90 -10.13 -14.44 20.80
CA GLU A 90 -11.02 -15.20 21.66
C GLU A 90 -10.63 -16.67 21.73
N LYS A 91 -10.28 -17.27 20.59
CA LYS A 91 -9.83 -18.65 20.53
C LYS A 91 -8.58 -18.87 21.37
N LEU A 92 -7.60 -17.98 21.24
CA LEU A 92 -6.34 -18.07 21.97
C LEU A 92 -6.54 -17.91 23.49
N MET A 93 -7.41 -17.03 23.91
CA MET A 93 -7.69 -16.78 25.31
C MET A 93 -8.45 -17.93 25.98
N LYS A 94 -9.07 -18.81 25.21
CA LYS A 94 -9.80 -19.98 25.71
C LYS A 94 -8.99 -21.26 25.72
N THR A 95 -7.69 -21.21 25.34
CA THR A 95 -6.84 -22.39 25.25
C THR A 95 -5.76 -22.40 26.33
N ASP A 96 -5.36 -23.59 26.74
CA ASP A 96 -4.26 -23.77 27.68
C ASP A 96 -2.92 -23.29 27.10
N THR A 97 -2.78 -23.36 25.79
CA THR A 97 -1.58 -22.88 25.09
C THR A 97 -1.33 -21.40 25.36
N TRP A 98 -2.39 -20.58 25.38
CA TRP A 98 -2.28 -19.17 25.71
C TRP A 98 -1.73 -18.96 27.12
N VAL A 99 -2.25 -19.70 28.07
CA VAL A 99 -1.79 -19.62 29.48
C VAL A 99 -0.31 -19.99 29.59
N GLN A 100 0.13 -21.04 28.89
CA GLN A 100 1.52 -21.48 28.90
C GLN A 100 2.48 -20.41 28.38
N PHE A 101 2.09 -19.66 27.35
CA PHE A 101 2.92 -18.60 26.80
C PHE A 101 3.04 -17.39 27.73
N ASN A 102 2.11 -17.20 28.64
CA ASN A 102 2.08 -16.06 29.53
C ASN A 102 2.64 -16.35 30.93
N GLU A 103 2.97 -17.59 31.19
CA GLU A 103 3.66 -17.98 32.40
C GLU A 103 5.17 -17.77 32.28
#